data_0d7b14ecfba3fd898af84d5602320724
#
_entry.id   0d7b14ecfba3fd898af84d5602320724
#
_cell.length_a   1.000
_cell.length_b   1.000
_cell.length_c   1.000
_cell.angle_alpha   90.00
_cell.angle_beta   90.00
_cell.angle_gamma   90.00
#
_symmetry.space_group_name_H-M   'P 1'
#
loop_
_entity.id
_entity.type
_entity.pdbx_description
1 polymer ?
#
loop_
_entity_poly.entity_id
_entity_poly.type
_entity_poly.pdbx_seq_one_letter_code
_entity_poly.pdbx_strand_id
1 'polypeptide(L)'
;RGEIIRIRGNKAQMQIFEMTQGIKAGDTVDLIGDLLCAELGPGLLGQTFDGLQNPLPLVAEKAGFFLERGVYVDSLPRDKKWDWTPTAKPGDKVVRGDSIGSVPEGPFTHKILVPFDLLGMYTVKSVTPAGSYTIEDTVAVVTDEKGNDHQLKMAFKWPVKRAVDCYAERLAPSEPMVTQVRLIDTFYPVSKGGTYCIPGPFGAGKTVLQHTTSRNADVDIVIIAACGERAGEVVETIKEFPELKDPRTGRSLMERTIIICNTSSMPVASREASVYTSVTLAEYYRQMGLHVLL
;
A
#
# COMPACT_ATOMS: atom_id res chain seq x y z
N ARG A 1 -11.29 -10.48 -12.44
CA ARG A 1 -9.92 -10.08 -12.88
C ARG A 1 -8.94 -11.23 -12.74
N GLY A 2 -7.89 -11.24 -13.55
CA GLY A 2 -6.80 -12.20 -13.47
C GLY A 2 -5.54 -11.66 -14.12
N GLU A 3 -4.44 -12.35 -13.90
CA GLU A 3 -3.13 -12.02 -14.45
C GLU A 3 -2.61 -13.20 -15.27
N ILE A 4 -2.00 -12.93 -16.40
CA ILE A 4 -1.33 -13.96 -17.21
C ILE A 4 0.00 -14.28 -16.55
N ILE A 5 0.15 -15.53 -16.10
CA ILE A 5 1.37 -16.01 -15.43
C ILE A 5 2.31 -16.76 -16.39
N ARG A 6 1.80 -17.25 -17.51
CA ARG A 6 2.59 -18.01 -18.48
C ARG A 6 1.97 -18.03 -19.86
N ILE A 7 2.81 -17.93 -20.87
CA ILE A 7 2.42 -18.10 -22.27
C ILE A 7 3.22 -19.25 -22.87
N ARG A 8 2.54 -20.18 -23.57
CA ARG A 8 3.16 -21.27 -24.31
C ARG A 8 2.49 -21.37 -25.69
N GLY A 9 3.22 -20.99 -26.74
CA GLY A 9 2.67 -20.93 -28.10
C GLY A 9 1.45 -20.01 -28.17
N ASN A 10 0.30 -20.55 -28.51
CA ASN A 10 -0.97 -19.82 -28.62
C ASN A 10 -1.86 -19.95 -27.36
N LYS A 11 -1.33 -20.47 -26.27
CA LYS A 11 -2.07 -20.64 -25.00
C LYS A 11 -1.48 -19.77 -23.90
N ALA A 12 -2.36 -19.10 -23.16
CA ALA A 12 -2.01 -18.36 -21.95
C ALA A 12 -2.61 -19.05 -20.71
N GLN A 13 -1.81 -19.16 -19.66
CA GLN A 13 -2.27 -19.59 -18.35
C GLN A 13 -2.51 -18.35 -17.50
N MET A 14 -3.71 -18.23 -16.96
CA MET A 14 -4.13 -17.10 -16.14
C MET A 14 -4.35 -17.53 -14.70
N GLN A 15 -3.94 -16.68 -13.77
CA GLN A 15 -4.30 -16.75 -12.36
C GLN A 15 -5.47 -15.79 -12.11
N ILE A 16 -6.60 -16.32 -11.63
CA ILE A 16 -7.83 -15.53 -11.42
C ILE A 16 -7.96 -15.17 -9.94
N PHE A 17 -8.15 -13.90 -9.65
CA PHE A 17 -8.27 -13.36 -8.29
C PHE A 17 -9.66 -13.49 -7.67
N GLU A 18 -10.66 -13.87 -8.46
CA GLU A 18 -12.04 -14.06 -8.05
C GLU A 18 -12.43 -15.55 -8.07
N MET A 19 -13.61 -15.86 -7.53
CA MET A 19 -14.16 -17.21 -7.60
C MET A 19 -14.34 -17.65 -9.05
N THR A 20 -13.85 -18.84 -9.39
CA THR A 20 -13.87 -19.36 -10.77
C THR A 20 -15.10 -20.22 -11.10
N GLN A 21 -16.01 -20.40 -10.15
CA GLN A 21 -17.22 -21.17 -10.37
C GLN A 21 -18.05 -20.59 -11.51
N GLY A 22 -18.49 -21.45 -12.45
CA GLY A 22 -19.29 -21.05 -13.61
C GLY A 22 -18.48 -20.58 -14.83
N ILE A 23 -17.15 -20.45 -14.74
CA ILE A 23 -16.30 -20.20 -15.92
C ILE A 23 -16.25 -21.48 -16.75
N LYS A 24 -16.50 -21.36 -18.04
CA LYS A 24 -16.55 -22.47 -18.99
C LYS A 24 -15.78 -22.17 -20.28
N ALA A 25 -15.50 -23.20 -21.05
CA ALA A 25 -14.93 -23.05 -22.38
C ALA A 25 -15.89 -22.25 -23.29
N GLY A 26 -15.33 -21.26 -23.98
CA GLY A 26 -16.09 -20.34 -24.81
C GLY A 26 -16.43 -18.99 -24.16
N ASP A 27 -16.13 -18.81 -22.87
CA ASP A 27 -16.26 -17.49 -22.22
C ASP A 27 -15.22 -16.51 -22.79
N THR A 28 -15.59 -15.25 -22.89
CA THR A 28 -14.75 -14.18 -23.42
C THR A 28 -13.71 -13.73 -22.41
N VAL A 29 -12.50 -13.44 -22.88
CA VAL A 29 -11.41 -12.85 -22.10
C VAL A 29 -10.99 -11.54 -22.74
N ASP A 30 -11.10 -10.44 -22.00
CA ASP A 30 -10.67 -9.12 -22.44
C ASP A 30 -9.26 -8.83 -21.89
N LEU A 31 -8.33 -8.49 -22.77
CA LEU A 31 -6.97 -8.11 -22.40
C LEU A 31 -6.93 -6.60 -22.15
N ILE A 32 -6.72 -6.20 -20.91
CA ILE A 32 -6.65 -4.78 -20.52
C ILE A 32 -5.26 -4.18 -20.65
N GLY A 33 -4.22 -5.01 -20.87
CA GLY A 33 -2.83 -4.54 -21.10
C GLY A 33 -2.07 -4.16 -19.83
N ASP A 34 -2.72 -4.14 -18.66
CA ASP A 34 -2.11 -3.76 -17.39
C ASP A 34 -1.77 -4.98 -16.54
N LEU A 35 -0.70 -4.85 -15.74
CA LEU A 35 -0.40 -5.76 -14.63
C LEU A 35 -1.32 -5.46 -13.43
N LEU A 36 -1.32 -6.36 -12.43
CA LEU A 36 -1.93 -6.04 -11.15
C LEU A 36 -1.14 -4.90 -10.50
N CYS A 37 -1.78 -3.74 -10.35
CA CYS A 37 -1.20 -2.53 -9.78
C CYS A 37 -1.87 -2.16 -8.47
N ALA A 38 -1.09 -1.60 -7.54
CA ALA A 38 -1.59 -0.79 -6.44
C ALA A 38 -1.61 0.69 -6.83
N GLU A 39 -2.58 1.41 -6.33
CA GLU A 39 -2.65 2.86 -6.45
C GLU A 39 -2.00 3.50 -5.23
N LEU A 40 -1.00 4.34 -5.47
CA LEU A 40 -0.16 4.96 -4.46
C LEU A 40 -0.44 6.46 -4.44
N GLY A 41 -0.83 6.99 -3.30
CA GLY A 41 -1.20 8.40 -3.12
C GLY A 41 -1.77 8.65 -1.73
N PRO A 42 -2.11 9.92 -1.40
CA PRO A 42 -2.70 10.26 -0.12
C PRO A 42 -4.13 9.71 0.02
N GLY A 43 -4.48 9.23 1.21
CA GLY A 43 -5.78 8.63 1.52
C GLY A 43 -5.74 7.13 1.81
N LEU A 44 -4.56 6.55 1.91
CA LEU A 44 -4.37 5.14 2.26
C LEU A 44 -4.44 4.89 3.77
N LEU A 45 -3.96 5.84 4.59
CA LEU A 45 -3.95 5.68 6.05
C LEU A 45 -5.36 5.65 6.62
N GLY A 46 -5.54 4.82 7.64
CA GLY A 46 -6.82 4.65 8.30
C GLY A 46 -7.83 3.80 7.52
N GLN A 47 -7.43 3.20 6.41
CA GLN A 47 -8.30 2.42 5.54
C GLN A 47 -8.14 0.91 5.74
N THR A 48 -9.21 0.21 5.39
CA THR A 48 -9.24 -1.26 5.33
C THR A 48 -9.54 -1.70 3.90
N PHE A 49 -8.62 -2.46 3.31
CA PHE A 49 -8.69 -2.93 1.93
C PHE A 49 -8.81 -4.45 1.85
N ASP A 50 -9.27 -4.93 0.72
CA ASP A 50 -9.03 -6.33 0.31
C ASP A 50 -7.63 -6.50 -0.31
N GLY A 51 -7.28 -7.73 -0.72
CA GLY A 51 -5.98 -8.02 -1.32
C GLY A 51 -5.72 -7.37 -2.68
N LEU A 52 -6.73 -6.83 -3.32
CA LEU A 52 -6.66 -6.09 -4.60
C LEU A 52 -6.79 -4.58 -4.41
N GLN A 53 -6.67 -4.12 -3.16
CA GLN A 53 -6.78 -2.72 -2.75
C GLN A 53 -8.17 -2.10 -2.97
N ASN A 54 -9.24 -2.90 -2.91
CA ASN A 54 -10.59 -2.34 -2.86
C ASN A 54 -10.92 -1.93 -1.41
N PRO A 55 -11.36 -0.68 -1.13
CA PRO A 55 -11.78 -0.27 0.21
C PRO A 55 -13.02 -1.06 0.66
N LEU A 56 -12.89 -1.85 1.71
CA LEU A 56 -13.96 -2.75 2.16
C LEU A 56 -15.27 -2.04 2.53
N PRO A 57 -15.26 -0.85 3.19
CA PRO A 57 -16.50 -0.11 3.44
C PRO A 57 -17.26 0.25 2.16
N LEU A 58 -16.55 0.73 1.13
CA LEU A 58 -17.16 1.12 -0.15
C LEU A 58 -17.65 -0.10 -0.94
N VAL A 59 -16.93 -1.23 -0.84
CA VAL A 59 -17.40 -2.49 -1.44
C VAL A 59 -18.68 -2.96 -0.76
N ALA A 60 -18.76 -2.88 0.57
CA ALA A 60 -19.97 -3.25 1.31
C ALA A 60 -21.18 -2.37 0.97
N GLU A 61 -20.98 -1.07 0.74
CA GLU A 61 -22.03 -0.16 0.30
C GLU A 61 -22.57 -0.52 -1.10
N LYS A 62 -21.67 -0.95 -2.03
CA LYS A 62 -22.07 -1.31 -3.41
C LYS A 62 -22.64 -2.71 -3.53
N ALA A 63 -22.03 -3.69 -2.89
CA ALA A 63 -22.37 -5.12 -3.04
C ALA A 63 -23.30 -5.65 -1.93
N GLY A 64 -23.50 -4.89 -0.84
CA GLY A 64 -24.25 -5.35 0.30
C GLY A 64 -23.55 -6.46 1.09
N PHE A 65 -24.29 -7.43 1.62
CA PHE A 65 -23.78 -8.49 2.49
C PHE A 65 -22.90 -9.53 1.79
N PHE A 66 -23.05 -9.68 0.47
CA PHE A 66 -22.33 -10.69 -0.31
C PHE A 66 -21.46 -10.03 -1.35
N LEU A 67 -20.19 -10.44 -1.40
CA LEU A 67 -19.25 -10.01 -2.44
C LEU A 67 -19.68 -10.58 -3.80
N GLU A 68 -20.16 -9.71 -4.66
CA GLU A 68 -20.48 -10.04 -6.05
C GLU A 68 -19.20 -9.93 -6.91
N ARG A 69 -19.14 -10.73 -7.99
CA ARG A 69 -18.03 -10.67 -8.95
C ARG A 69 -18.09 -9.39 -9.75
N GLY A 70 -16.91 -8.86 -10.09
CA GLY A 70 -16.82 -7.68 -10.95
C GLY A 70 -17.13 -6.35 -10.24
N VAL A 71 -17.30 -6.35 -8.92
CA VAL A 71 -17.45 -5.12 -8.13
C VAL A 71 -16.06 -4.58 -7.81
N TYR A 72 -15.71 -3.47 -8.45
CA TYR A 72 -14.48 -2.72 -8.19
C TYR A 72 -14.83 -1.30 -7.78
N VAL A 73 -14.03 -0.76 -6.87
CA VAL A 73 -14.13 0.61 -6.40
C VAL A 73 -12.76 1.25 -6.45
N ASP A 74 -12.74 2.56 -6.59
CA ASP A 74 -11.47 3.30 -6.56
C ASP A 74 -10.79 3.13 -5.20
N SER A 75 -9.50 2.86 -5.23
CA SER A 75 -8.69 2.62 -4.03
C SER A 75 -8.51 3.87 -3.20
N LEU A 76 -8.51 5.04 -3.84
CA LEU A 76 -8.34 6.35 -3.24
C LEU A 76 -9.57 7.23 -3.48
N PRO A 77 -9.91 8.13 -2.54
CA PRO A 77 -11.03 9.06 -2.70
C PRO A 77 -10.71 10.11 -3.76
N ARG A 78 -11.45 10.12 -4.88
CA ARG A 78 -11.23 11.04 -6.02
C ARG A 78 -11.65 12.47 -5.73
N ASP A 79 -12.72 12.64 -4.96
CA ASP A 79 -13.33 13.96 -4.70
C ASP A 79 -12.70 14.70 -3.51
N LYS A 80 -11.89 13.99 -2.71
CA LYS A 80 -11.22 14.58 -1.55
C LYS A 80 -10.17 15.57 -1.98
N LYS A 81 -10.23 16.79 -1.43
CA LYS A 81 -9.21 17.82 -1.62
C LYS A 81 -8.15 17.73 -0.54
N TRP A 82 -6.91 17.95 -0.96
CA TRP A 82 -5.71 17.91 -0.14
C TRP A 82 -5.01 19.26 -0.21
N ASP A 83 -4.51 19.73 0.92
CA ASP A 83 -3.78 21.01 1.00
C ASP A 83 -2.33 20.79 0.54
N TRP A 84 -2.15 21.03 -0.77
CA TRP A 84 -0.88 20.87 -1.45
C TRP A 84 0.12 21.95 -1.10
N THR A 85 1.32 21.57 -0.71
CA THR A 85 2.47 22.44 -0.48
C THR A 85 3.63 21.99 -1.35
N PRO A 86 4.01 22.76 -2.40
CA PRO A 86 5.13 22.44 -3.26
C PRO A 86 6.47 22.60 -2.53
N THR A 87 7.41 21.68 -2.79
CA THR A 87 8.81 21.77 -2.34
C THR A 87 9.77 21.97 -3.51
N ALA A 88 9.47 21.36 -4.65
CA ALA A 88 10.26 21.50 -5.88
C ALA A 88 10.00 22.87 -6.54
N LYS A 89 11.00 23.35 -7.29
CA LYS A 89 10.97 24.60 -8.03
C LYS A 89 11.23 24.34 -9.52
N PRO A 90 10.69 25.19 -10.41
CA PRO A 90 11.06 25.15 -11.82
C PRO A 90 12.58 25.21 -12.02
N GLY A 91 13.11 24.29 -12.82
CA GLY A 91 14.55 24.11 -13.06
C GLY A 91 15.22 23.05 -12.18
N ASP A 92 14.60 22.56 -11.11
CA ASP A 92 15.14 21.48 -10.29
C ASP A 92 15.22 20.19 -11.12
N LYS A 93 16.26 19.39 -10.87
CA LYS A 93 16.42 18.06 -11.42
C LYS A 93 15.87 17.04 -10.45
N VAL A 94 15.03 16.16 -10.95
CA VAL A 94 14.36 15.13 -10.14
C VAL A 94 14.48 13.76 -10.82
N VAL A 95 14.49 12.72 -9.99
CA VAL A 95 14.41 11.32 -10.42
C VAL A 95 13.20 10.64 -9.77
N ARG A 96 12.86 9.44 -10.23
CA ARG A 96 11.77 8.65 -9.64
C ARG A 96 11.94 8.50 -8.13
N GLY A 97 10.88 8.68 -7.39
CA GLY A 97 10.87 8.59 -5.93
C GLY A 97 11.29 9.87 -5.20
N ASP A 98 11.75 10.91 -5.90
CA ASP A 98 12.01 12.21 -5.29
C ASP A 98 10.69 12.90 -4.90
N SER A 99 10.73 13.68 -3.82
CA SER A 99 9.57 14.46 -3.37
C SER A 99 9.47 15.79 -4.11
N ILE A 100 8.31 16.07 -4.70
CA ILE A 100 7.99 17.34 -5.37
C ILE A 100 7.16 18.29 -4.52
N GLY A 101 6.58 17.78 -3.44
CA GLY A 101 5.75 18.52 -2.50
C GLY A 101 5.13 17.60 -1.48
N SER A 102 4.19 18.10 -0.72
CA SER A 102 3.54 17.32 0.34
C SER A 102 2.10 17.77 0.59
N VAL A 103 1.34 16.88 1.24
CA VAL A 103 0.01 17.14 1.77
C VAL A 103 -0.10 16.58 3.20
N PRO A 104 -0.94 17.15 4.08
CA PRO A 104 -1.20 16.57 5.39
C PRO A 104 -2.08 15.31 5.25
N GLU A 105 -1.66 14.20 5.86
CA GLU A 105 -2.45 12.97 5.95
C GLU A 105 -2.45 12.46 7.40
N GLY A 106 -3.54 12.72 8.13
CA GLY A 106 -3.62 12.42 9.55
C GLY A 106 -2.50 13.10 10.34
N PRO A 107 -1.70 12.34 11.11
CA PRO A 107 -0.58 12.88 11.88
C PRO A 107 0.70 13.08 11.03
N PHE A 108 0.71 12.68 9.75
CA PHE A 108 1.88 12.66 8.91
C PHE A 108 1.86 13.71 7.82
N THR A 109 3.05 14.09 7.37
CA THR A 109 3.27 14.82 6.13
C THR A 109 3.50 13.81 5.02
N HIS A 110 2.48 13.62 4.18
CA HIS A 110 2.54 12.72 3.03
C HIS A 110 3.30 13.41 1.91
N LYS A 111 4.47 12.88 1.54
CA LYS A 111 5.28 13.40 0.43
C LYS A 111 4.69 12.91 -0.89
N ILE A 112 4.49 13.82 -1.81
CA ILE A 112 4.11 13.49 -3.19
C ILE A 112 5.37 13.23 -3.98
N LEU A 113 5.49 12.01 -4.48
CA LEU A 113 6.69 11.50 -5.13
C LEU A 113 6.57 11.55 -6.65
N VAL A 114 7.71 11.72 -7.31
CA VAL A 114 7.83 11.44 -8.75
C VAL A 114 7.52 9.98 -8.99
N PRO A 115 6.59 9.63 -9.90
CA PRO A 115 6.20 8.25 -10.17
C PRO A 115 7.39 7.31 -10.44
N PHE A 116 7.31 6.07 -9.94
CA PHE A 116 8.42 5.12 -9.99
C PHE A 116 8.70 4.54 -11.38
N ASP A 117 7.80 4.71 -12.33
CA ASP A 117 7.93 4.32 -13.73
C ASP A 117 8.68 5.35 -14.59
N LEU A 118 8.86 6.57 -14.09
CA LEU A 118 9.62 7.61 -14.77
C LEU A 118 11.13 7.39 -14.60
N LEU A 119 11.71 6.62 -15.53
CA LEU A 119 13.13 6.28 -15.52
C LEU A 119 13.98 7.43 -16.08
N GLY A 120 15.14 7.67 -15.47
CA GLY A 120 16.07 8.71 -15.87
C GLY A 120 15.92 10.00 -15.08
N MET A 121 16.53 11.07 -15.57
CA MET A 121 16.53 12.39 -14.94
C MET A 121 15.53 13.30 -15.66
N TYR A 122 14.75 14.01 -14.88
CA TYR A 122 13.76 14.98 -15.38
C TYR A 122 14.07 16.36 -14.85
N THR A 123 13.67 17.37 -15.59
CA THR A 123 13.75 18.77 -15.12
C THR A 123 12.34 19.28 -14.84
N VAL A 124 12.12 19.84 -13.68
CA VAL A 124 10.83 20.43 -13.29
C VAL A 124 10.58 21.65 -14.17
N LYS A 125 9.53 21.60 -15.00
CA LYS A 125 9.11 22.69 -15.88
C LYS A 125 8.23 23.69 -15.15
N SER A 126 7.25 23.19 -14.42
CA SER A 126 6.32 24.01 -13.63
C SER A 126 5.79 23.23 -12.44
N VAL A 127 5.44 23.96 -11.38
CA VAL A 127 4.79 23.41 -10.18
C VAL A 127 3.57 24.26 -9.88
N THR A 128 2.47 23.63 -9.56
CA THR A 128 1.22 24.31 -9.19
C THR A 128 1.40 24.98 -7.83
N PRO A 129 0.92 26.21 -7.63
CA PRO A 129 1.01 26.93 -6.36
C PRO A 129 0.37 26.14 -5.21
N ALA A 130 0.75 26.48 -3.96
CA ALA A 130 0.10 25.92 -2.78
C ALA A 130 -1.42 26.19 -2.83
N GLY A 131 -2.21 25.19 -2.49
CA GLY A 131 -3.66 25.25 -2.58
C GLY A 131 -4.32 23.90 -2.36
N SER A 132 -5.63 23.87 -2.48
CA SER A 132 -6.44 22.66 -2.22
C SER A 132 -6.81 21.99 -3.55
N TYR A 133 -6.27 20.78 -3.78
CA TYR A 133 -6.41 20.01 -5.02
C TYR A 133 -6.82 18.58 -4.75
N THR A 134 -7.41 17.94 -5.75
CA THR A 134 -7.70 16.50 -5.74
C THR A 134 -6.48 15.69 -6.16
N ILE A 135 -6.52 14.39 -5.97
CA ILE A 135 -5.45 13.50 -6.42
C ILE A 135 -5.34 13.41 -7.96
N GLU A 136 -6.38 13.82 -8.68
CA GLU A 136 -6.43 13.80 -10.16
C GLU A 136 -5.89 15.09 -10.79
N ASP A 137 -5.75 16.17 -10.00
CA ASP A 137 -5.22 17.43 -10.49
C ASP A 137 -3.71 17.31 -10.75
N THR A 138 -3.25 17.98 -11.83
CA THR A 138 -1.82 18.06 -12.13
C THR A 138 -1.13 19.03 -11.16
N VAL A 139 -0.21 18.52 -10.35
CA VAL A 139 0.53 19.31 -9.35
C VAL A 139 1.91 19.75 -9.82
N ALA A 140 2.47 19.11 -10.81
CA ALA A 140 3.71 19.52 -11.46
C ALA A 140 3.80 18.99 -12.88
N VAL A 141 4.65 19.63 -13.69
CA VAL A 141 5.04 19.13 -15.02
C VAL A 141 6.55 19.01 -15.04
N VAL A 142 7.03 17.85 -15.46
CA VAL A 142 8.47 17.58 -15.63
C VAL A 142 8.77 17.26 -17.09
N THR A 143 9.96 17.62 -17.55
CA THR A 143 10.41 17.40 -18.93
C THR A 143 11.56 16.40 -18.95
N ASP A 144 11.51 15.41 -19.82
CA ASP A 144 12.58 14.44 -20.01
C ASP A 144 13.75 15.03 -20.83
N GLU A 145 14.86 14.27 -20.98
CA GLU A 145 16.02 14.67 -21.77
C GLU A 145 15.72 14.85 -23.27
N LYS A 146 14.60 14.30 -23.74
CA LYS A 146 14.15 14.41 -25.14
C LYS A 146 13.23 15.60 -25.37
N GLY A 147 12.87 16.32 -24.30
CA GLY A 147 11.97 17.48 -24.35
C GLY A 147 10.49 17.13 -24.26
N ASN A 148 10.12 15.89 -23.91
CA ASN A 148 8.72 15.53 -23.70
C ASN A 148 8.28 15.91 -22.28
N ASP A 149 7.07 16.46 -22.20
CA ASP A 149 6.46 16.86 -20.94
C ASP A 149 5.64 15.72 -20.32
N HIS A 150 5.81 15.51 -19.02
CA HIS A 150 5.07 14.55 -18.20
C HIS A 150 4.33 15.27 -17.09
N GLN A 151 3.01 15.08 -17.03
CA GLN A 151 2.18 15.65 -15.97
C GLN A 151 2.22 14.75 -14.74
N LEU A 152 2.52 15.33 -13.58
CA LEU A 152 2.55 14.62 -12.31
C LEU A 152 1.30 14.94 -11.51
N LYS A 153 0.65 13.89 -11.01
CA LYS A 153 -0.50 13.93 -10.10
C LYS A 153 -0.07 13.51 -8.70
N MET A 154 -0.98 13.65 -7.71
CA MET A 154 -0.69 13.22 -6.34
C MET A 154 -0.76 11.69 -6.17
N ALA A 155 -1.38 10.98 -7.11
CA ALA A 155 -1.48 9.53 -7.10
C ALA A 155 -0.99 8.93 -8.42
N PHE A 156 -0.42 7.73 -8.34
CA PHE A 156 0.00 6.95 -9.50
C PHE A 156 -0.15 5.46 -9.23
N LYS A 157 -0.13 4.64 -10.29
CA LYS A 157 -0.23 3.17 -10.20
C LYS A 157 1.16 2.53 -10.28
N TRP A 158 1.36 1.48 -9.47
CA TRP A 158 2.58 0.69 -9.49
C TRP A 158 2.28 -0.81 -9.51
N PRO A 159 2.93 -1.61 -10.40
CA PRO A 159 2.75 -3.05 -10.44
C PRO A 159 3.21 -3.71 -9.14
N VAL A 160 2.32 -4.41 -8.43
CA VAL A 160 2.60 -4.96 -7.09
C VAL A 160 3.69 -6.03 -7.06
N LYS A 161 3.93 -6.72 -8.18
CA LYS A 161 5.00 -7.73 -8.29
C LYS A 161 6.36 -7.15 -8.69
N ARG A 162 6.44 -5.82 -8.83
CA ARG A 162 7.69 -5.11 -9.10
C ARG A 162 8.16 -4.38 -7.86
N ALA A 163 9.36 -4.71 -7.37
CA ALA A 163 9.94 -4.03 -6.21
C ALA A 163 10.11 -2.53 -6.47
N VAL A 164 9.94 -1.72 -5.43
CA VAL A 164 10.25 -0.28 -5.46
C VAL A 164 11.75 -0.13 -5.22
N ASP A 165 12.50 0.13 -6.28
CA ASP A 165 13.97 0.21 -6.32
C ASP A 165 14.47 1.66 -6.55
N CYS A 166 13.80 2.63 -5.95
CA CYS A 166 14.10 4.06 -6.13
C CYS A 166 15.15 4.61 -5.14
N TYR A 167 15.68 3.79 -4.25
CA TYR A 167 16.71 4.15 -3.30
C TYR A 167 18.10 4.14 -3.93
N ALA A 168 18.97 5.03 -3.46
CA ALA A 168 20.36 5.14 -3.97
C ALA A 168 21.22 3.95 -3.52
N GLU A 169 21.08 3.52 -2.26
CA GLU A 169 21.86 2.45 -1.65
C GLU A 169 21.02 1.66 -0.64
N ARG A 170 21.27 0.36 -0.56
CA ARG A 170 20.68 -0.51 0.45
C ARG A 170 21.68 -0.66 1.61
N LEU A 171 21.36 -0.03 2.73
CA LEU A 171 22.17 -0.11 3.93
C LEU A 171 21.93 -1.42 4.69
N ALA A 172 22.96 -1.92 5.36
CA ALA A 172 22.80 -3.02 6.31
C ALA A 172 22.02 -2.55 7.54
N PRO A 173 21.05 -3.34 8.04
CA PRO A 173 20.32 -3.00 9.25
C PRO A 173 21.26 -2.89 10.44
N SER A 174 21.30 -1.73 11.11
CA SER A 174 22.18 -1.46 12.26
C SER A 174 21.44 -0.96 13.50
N GLU A 175 20.19 -0.50 13.33
CA GLU A 175 19.39 0.04 14.42
C GLU A 175 18.33 -0.96 14.89
N PRO A 176 18.20 -1.19 16.22
CA PRO A 176 17.13 -2.02 16.74
C PRO A 176 15.79 -1.30 16.63
N MET A 177 14.74 -2.06 16.28
CA MET A 177 13.36 -1.63 16.44
C MET A 177 12.90 -1.98 17.86
N VAL A 178 12.62 -0.98 18.67
CA VAL A 178 12.12 -1.20 20.04
C VAL A 178 10.65 -1.59 19.99
N THR A 179 10.34 -2.82 20.42
CA THR A 179 8.97 -3.36 20.44
C THR A 179 8.25 -3.10 21.75
N GLN A 180 8.96 -2.69 22.82
CA GLN A 180 8.52 -2.58 24.21
C GLN A 180 8.11 -3.93 24.82
N VAL A 181 8.37 -5.03 24.16
CA VAL A 181 8.26 -6.38 24.71
C VAL A 181 9.65 -6.80 25.18
N ARG A 182 9.87 -6.78 26.52
CA ARG A 182 11.18 -7.00 27.15
C ARG A 182 11.89 -8.25 26.62
N LEU A 183 11.17 -9.35 26.46
CA LEU A 183 11.72 -10.62 25.97
C LEU A 183 12.27 -10.49 24.54
N ILE A 184 11.55 -9.80 23.66
CA ILE A 184 11.96 -9.58 22.28
C ILE A 184 13.15 -8.65 22.25
N ASP A 185 13.04 -7.48 22.87
CA ASP A 185 14.07 -6.44 22.80
C ASP A 185 15.41 -6.88 23.42
N THR A 186 15.38 -7.86 24.38
CA THR A 186 16.59 -8.35 25.05
C THR A 186 17.20 -9.58 24.38
N PHE A 187 16.39 -10.59 24.01
CA PHE A 187 16.91 -11.88 23.55
C PHE A 187 16.70 -12.13 22.07
N TYR A 188 15.76 -11.45 21.44
CA TYR A 188 15.42 -11.62 20.02
C TYR A 188 15.24 -10.27 19.33
N PRO A 189 16.23 -9.34 19.46
CA PRO A 189 16.07 -7.98 18.94
C PRO A 189 15.79 -7.99 17.44
N VAL A 190 14.81 -7.20 17.03
CA VAL A 190 14.46 -6.99 15.63
C VAL A 190 15.11 -5.70 15.17
N SER A 191 15.82 -5.74 14.07
CA SER A 191 16.41 -4.52 13.49
C SER A 191 15.40 -3.78 12.60
N LYS A 192 15.49 -2.46 12.54
CA LYS A 192 14.81 -1.66 11.52
C LYS A 192 15.29 -2.14 10.13
N GLY A 193 14.35 -2.47 9.23
CA GLY A 193 14.65 -3.11 7.95
C GLY A 193 14.92 -4.61 8.02
N GLY A 194 14.82 -5.21 9.22
CA GLY A 194 14.88 -6.66 9.41
C GLY A 194 13.51 -7.33 9.40
N THR A 195 13.52 -8.63 9.56
CA THR A 195 12.31 -9.47 9.66
C THR A 195 12.40 -10.38 10.87
N TYR A 196 11.27 -10.71 11.48
CA TYR A 196 11.23 -11.77 12.48
C TYR A 196 9.98 -12.62 12.31
N CYS A 197 10.06 -13.87 12.75
CA CYS A 197 9.01 -14.84 12.64
C CYS A 197 8.44 -15.14 14.03
N ILE A 198 7.10 -15.23 14.12
CA ILE A 198 6.38 -15.62 15.34
C ILE A 198 5.71 -16.99 15.06
N PRO A 199 6.46 -18.11 15.14
CA PRO A 199 5.91 -19.44 14.89
C PRO A 199 5.11 -19.93 16.10
N GLY A 200 4.10 -20.74 15.85
CA GLY A 200 3.35 -21.40 16.90
C GLY A 200 2.06 -22.04 16.40
N PRO A 201 1.51 -23.02 17.14
CA PRO A 201 0.22 -23.61 16.83
C PRO A 201 -0.93 -22.62 17.04
N PHE A 202 -2.13 -23.06 16.68
CA PHE A 202 -3.35 -22.27 16.95
C PHE A 202 -3.51 -22.04 18.47
N GLY A 203 -3.91 -20.83 18.82
CA GLY A 203 -4.11 -20.44 20.24
C GLY A 203 -2.82 -20.14 21.01
N ALA A 204 -1.64 -20.15 20.37
CA ALA A 204 -0.36 -19.84 21.04
C ALA A 204 -0.12 -18.34 21.30
N GLY A 205 -1.08 -17.47 20.96
CA GLY A 205 -0.97 -16.01 21.19
C GLY A 205 -0.20 -15.25 20.10
N LYS A 206 0.00 -15.83 18.93
CA LYS A 206 0.70 -15.16 17.79
C LYS A 206 0.10 -13.80 17.45
N THR A 207 -1.20 -13.76 17.22
CA THR A 207 -1.94 -12.54 16.86
C THR A 207 -1.87 -11.50 17.99
N VAL A 208 -1.99 -11.93 19.25
CA VAL A 208 -1.85 -11.04 20.41
C VAL A 208 -0.46 -10.40 20.45
N LEU A 209 0.59 -11.16 20.18
CA LEU A 209 1.95 -10.63 20.13
C LEU A 209 2.15 -9.65 18.95
N GLN A 210 1.57 -9.97 17.78
CA GLN A 210 1.58 -9.07 16.62
C GLN A 210 0.87 -7.75 16.93
N HIS A 211 -0.32 -7.78 17.52
CA HIS A 211 -1.06 -6.57 17.94
C HIS A 211 -0.30 -5.77 18.99
N THR A 212 0.30 -6.44 19.97
CA THR A 212 1.13 -5.79 21.00
C THR A 212 2.33 -5.09 20.37
N THR A 213 3.03 -5.74 19.45
CA THR A 213 4.15 -5.15 18.72
C THR A 213 3.69 -3.97 17.87
N SER A 214 2.61 -4.12 17.10
CA SER A 214 2.05 -3.08 16.23
C SER A 214 1.67 -1.81 17.01
N ARG A 215 1.14 -1.99 18.23
CA ARG A 215 0.74 -0.89 19.10
C ARG A 215 1.94 -0.14 19.69
N ASN A 216 2.96 -0.87 20.12
CA ASN A 216 4.03 -0.34 20.99
C ASN A 216 5.35 -0.09 20.25
N ALA A 217 5.56 -0.68 19.08
CA ALA A 217 6.80 -0.55 18.33
C ALA A 217 7.09 0.91 17.95
N ASP A 218 8.38 1.25 17.98
CA ASP A 218 8.89 2.55 17.55
C ASP A 218 8.93 2.63 16.01
N VAL A 219 7.76 2.75 15.42
CA VAL A 219 7.55 2.88 13.98
C VAL A 219 6.51 3.96 13.69
N ASP A 220 6.57 4.55 12.53
CA ASP A 220 5.62 5.59 12.12
C ASP A 220 4.30 4.98 11.66
N ILE A 221 4.36 4.02 10.77
CA ILE A 221 3.20 3.39 10.13
C ILE A 221 3.17 1.90 10.41
N VAL A 222 1.96 1.38 10.58
CA VAL A 222 1.69 -0.06 10.70
C VAL A 222 0.84 -0.50 9.53
N ILE A 223 1.24 -1.60 8.88
CA ILE A 223 0.44 -2.26 7.85
C ILE A 223 0.16 -3.68 8.33
N ILE A 224 -1.10 -4.05 8.44
CA ILE A 224 -1.52 -5.39 8.80
C ILE A 224 -2.04 -6.08 7.54
N ALA A 225 -1.38 -7.17 7.16
CA ALA A 225 -1.77 -7.98 6.03
C ALA A 225 -2.29 -9.35 6.50
N ALA A 226 -3.60 -9.49 6.59
CA ALA A 226 -4.25 -10.77 6.85
C ALA A 226 -4.33 -11.60 5.56
N CYS A 227 -3.31 -12.42 5.31
CA CYS A 227 -3.18 -13.20 4.07
C CYS A 227 -3.70 -14.64 4.27
N GLY A 228 -5.02 -14.82 4.26
CA GLY A 228 -5.67 -16.10 4.47
C GLY A 228 -5.97 -16.39 5.94
N GLU A 229 -6.13 -15.36 6.74
CA GLU A 229 -6.51 -15.44 8.13
C GLU A 229 -7.99 -15.86 8.28
N ARG A 230 -8.37 -16.31 9.46
CA ARG A 230 -9.76 -16.66 9.75
C ARG A 230 -10.63 -15.41 9.80
N ALA A 231 -11.84 -15.48 9.25
CA ALA A 231 -12.74 -14.34 9.22
C ALA A 231 -13.01 -13.75 10.62
N GLY A 232 -13.11 -14.58 11.67
CA GLY A 232 -13.28 -14.12 13.05
C GLY A 232 -12.13 -13.25 13.55
N GLU A 233 -10.86 -13.67 13.31
CA GLU A 233 -9.66 -12.93 13.71
C GLU A 233 -9.52 -11.61 12.93
N VAL A 234 -9.88 -11.62 11.65
CA VAL A 234 -9.90 -10.40 10.83
C VAL A 234 -10.94 -9.40 11.34
N VAL A 235 -12.16 -9.86 11.65
CA VAL A 235 -13.22 -9.00 12.21
C VAL A 235 -12.82 -8.43 13.55
N GLU A 236 -12.19 -9.23 14.42
CA GLU A 236 -11.64 -8.79 15.70
C GLU A 236 -10.63 -7.66 15.50
N THR A 237 -9.64 -7.87 14.62
CA THR A 237 -8.63 -6.85 14.28
C THR A 237 -9.28 -5.54 13.78
N ILE A 238 -10.24 -5.62 12.86
CA ILE A 238 -10.93 -4.43 12.33
C ILE A 238 -11.72 -3.68 13.41
N LYS A 239 -12.26 -4.39 14.40
CA LYS A 239 -13.01 -3.77 15.50
C LYS A 239 -12.10 -3.20 16.58
N GLU A 240 -11.03 -3.90 16.94
CA GLU A 240 -10.14 -3.50 18.03
C GLU A 240 -9.22 -2.33 17.66
N PHE A 241 -8.64 -2.33 16.46
CA PHE A 241 -7.66 -1.32 16.08
C PHE A 241 -8.16 0.13 16.15
N PRO A 242 -9.39 0.47 15.75
CA PRO A 242 -9.93 1.82 15.95
C PRO A 242 -10.09 2.23 17.41
N GLU A 243 -10.31 1.27 18.32
CA GLU A 243 -10.48 1.51 19.75
C GLU A 243 -9.14 1.60 20.50
N LEU A 244 -8.08 0.99 19.95
CA LEU A 244 -6.74 1.05 20.53
C LEU A 244 -6.16 2.45 20.39
N LYS A 245 -5.57 2.93 21.47
CA LYS A 245 -4.85 4.19 21.49
C LYS A 245 -3.36 3.98 21.24
N ASP A 246 -2.80 4.79 20.36
CA ASP A 246 -1.35 4.89 20.19
C ASP A 246 -0.76 5.47 21.49
N PRO A 247 0.13 4.73 22.19
CA PRO A 247 0.72 5.19 23.44
C PRO A 247 1.56 6.47 23.30
N ARG A 248 2.00 6.81 22.09
CA ARG A 248 2.82 8.00 21.81
C ARG A 248 1.99 9.26 21.64
N THR A 249 0.81 9.16 21.02
CA THR A 249 -0.02 10.31 20.63
C THR A 249 -1.33 10.41 21.39
N GLY A 250 -1.78 9.30 22.00
CA GLY A 250 -3.10 9.17 22.62
C GLY A 250 -4.27 9.10 21.64
N ARG A 251 -4.00 9.20 20.31
CA ARG A 251 -4.99 9.09 19.23
C ARG A 251 -5.30 7.64 18.90
N SER A 252 -6.30 7.40 18.06
CA SER A 252 -6.58 6.06 17.56
C SER A 252 -5.37 5.49 16.83
N LEU A 253 -5.04 4.23 17.10
CA LEU A 253 -3.97 3.50 16.40
C LEU A 253 -4.27 3.40 14.89
N MET A 254 -5.56 3.39 14.52
CA MET A 254 -6.00 3.31 13.13
C MET A 254 -5.53 4.51 12.30
N GLU A 255 -5.31 5.69 12.91
CA GLU A 255 -4.83 6.88 12.16
C GLU A 255 -3.45 6.67 11.50
N ARG A 256 -2.64 5.72 11.99
CA ARG A 256 -1.35 5.35 11.41
C ARG A 256 -1.31 3.92 10.88
N THR A 257 -2.47 3.29 10.69
CA THR A 257 -2.58 1.89 10.30
C THR A 257 -3.28 1.74 8.97
N ILE A 258 -2.82 0.78 8.16
CA ILE A 258 -3.50 0.27 6.98
C ILE A 258 -3.77 -1.21 7.23
N ILE A 259 -4.99 -1.66 6.96
CA ILE A 259 -5.35 -3.07 7.12
C ILE A 259 -5.70 -3.65 5.75
N ILE A 260 -5.06 -4.75 5.37
CA ILE A 260 -5.36 -5.51 4.16
C ILE A 260 -5.93 -6.85 4.59
N CYS A 261 -7.18 -7.11 4.24
CA CYS A 261 -7.94 -8.27 4.70
C CYS A 261 -8.23 -9.24 3.57
N ASN A 262 -7.64 -10.43 3.67
CA ASN A 262 -7.95 -11.53 2.79
C ASN A 262 -8.16 -12.80 3.64
N THR A 263 -9.40 -13.26 3.72
CA THR A 263 -9.74 -14.42 4.58
C THR A 263 -9.38 -15.74 3.92
N SER A 264 -9.34 -16.80 4.72
CA SER A 264 -9.03 -18.16 4.26
C SER A 264 -10.03 -18.73 3.24
N SER A 265 -11.25 -18.17 3.17
CA SER A 265 -12.29 -18.55 2.20
C SER A 265 -12.12 -17.90 0.83
N MET A 266 -11.26 -16.89 0.72
CA MET A 266 -11.01 -16.20 -0.56
C MET A 266 -10.07 -17.01 -1.47
N PRO A 267 -10.09 -16.78 -2.80
CA PRO A 267 -9.24 -17.46 -3.76
C PRO A 267 -7.75 -17.37 -3.39
N VAL A 268 -7.00 -18.45 -3.62
CA VAL A 268 -5.56 -18.51 -3.32
C VAL A 268 -4.79 -17.39 -4.01
N ALA A 269 -5.13 -17.12 -5.27
CA ALA A 269 -4.51 -16.04 -6.03
C ALA A 269 -4.69 -14.65 -5.39
N SER A 270 -5.88 -14.37 -4.86
CA SER A 270 -6.17 -13.11 -4.17
C SER A 270 -5.38 -13.02 -2.85
N ARG A 271 -5.25 -14.15 -2.12
CA ARG A 271 -4.45 -14.21 -0.89
C ARG A 271 -2.96 -13.99 -1.16
N GLU A 272 -2.44 -14.55 -2.24
CA GLU A 272 -1.07 -14.30 -2.70
C GLU A 272 -0.89 -12.83 -3.11
N ALA A 273 -1.82 -12.27 -3.86
CA ALA A 273 -1.78 -10.86 -4.28
C ALA A 273 -1.71 -9.89 -3.10
N SER A 274 -2.40 -10.20 -1.99
CA SER A 274 -2.39 -9.33 -0.79
C SER A 274 -1.01 -9.16 -0.17
N VAL A 275 -0.12 -10.15 -0.27
CA VAL A 275 1.28 -10.05 0.18
C VAL A 275 2.00 -8.97 -0.63
N TYR A 276 1.90 -9.03 -1.96
CA TYR A 276 2.55 -8.06 -2.84
C TYR A 276 1.97 -6.66 -2.68
N THR A 277 0.65 -6.54 -2.56
CA THR A 277 -0.02 -5.25 -2.34
C THR A 277 0.46 -4.61 -1.03
N SER A 278 0.50 -5.37 0.06
CA SER A 278 0.94 -4.84 1.37
C SER A 278 2.40 -4.42 1.37
N VAL A 279 3.29 -5.20 0.74
CA VAL A 279 4.70 -4.83 0.60
C VAL A 279 4.85 -3.57 -0.25
N THR A 280 4.10 -3.44 -1.35
CA THR A 280 4.13 -2.25 -2.20
C THR A 280 3.73 -0.98 -1.43
N LEU A 281 2.67 -1.06 -0.62
CA LEU A 281 2.27 0.07 0.25
C LEU A 281 3.33 0.38 1.30
N ALA A 282 3.96 -0.64 1.90
CA ALA A 282 5.02 -0.46 2.87
C ALA A 282 6.26 0.22 2.24
N GLU A 283 6.67 -0.24 1.07
CA GLU A 283 7.80 0.35 0.34
C GLU A 283 7.52 1.79 -0.12
N TYR A 284 6.27 2.10 -0.48
CA TYR A 284 5.86 3.46 -0.82
C TYR A 284 6.07 4.43 0.35
N TYR A 285 5.58 4.10 1.55
CA TYR A 285 5.77 4.95 2.73
C TYR A 285 7.23 4.98 3.19
N ARG A 286 7.94 3.86 3.07
CA ARG A 286 9.38 3.82 3.33
C ARG A 286 10.15 4.80 2.42
N GLN A 287 9.77 4.91 1.13
CA GLN A 287 10.37 5.86 0.20
C GLN A 287 10.18 7.32 0.62
N MET A 288 9.16 7.63 1.40
CA MET A 288 8.98 8.94 2.01
C MET A 288 9.91 9.20 3.21
N GLY A 289 10.64 8.19 3.67
CA GLY A 289 11.52 8.25 4.86
C GLY A 289 10.82 7.90 6.15
N LEU A 290 9.66 7.19 6.10
CA LEU A 290 8.93 6.72 7.28
C LEU A 290 9.34 5.29 7.65
N HIS A 291 9.37 5.00 8.95
CA HIS A 291 9.55 3.65 9.46
C HIS A 291 8.21 2.90 9.39
N VAL A 292 8.18 1.82 8.65
CA VAL A 292 6.97 1.03 8.41
C VAL A 292 7.14 -0.38 9.00
N LEU A 293 6.21 -0.78 9.86
CA LEU A 293 6.06 -2.15 10.33
C LEU A 293 4.98 -2.84 9.47
N LEU A 294 5.36 -3.87 8.74
CA LEU A 294 4.46 -4.74 7.98
C LEU A 294 4.40 -6.12 8.66
#